data_b9b9a3473b845f29bcfe849ba61b71e5
#
_entry.id   b9b9a3473b845f29bcfe849ba61b71e5
#
_cell.length_a   1.000
_cell.length_b   1.000
_cell.length_c   1.000
_cell.angle_alpha   90.00
_cell.angle_beta   90.00
_cell.angle_gamma   90.00
#
_symmetry.space_group_name_H-M   'P 1'
#
loop_
_entity.id
_entity.type
_entity.pdbx_description
1 polymer ?
#
loop_
_entity_poly.entity_id
_entity_poly.type
_entity_poly.pdbx_seq_one_letter_code
_entity_poly.pdbx_strand_id
1 'polypeptide(L)'
;MPEIQRANLFPALLAHLLDRVAERNITKDDLMQVLHWIEGNPIVPEGDWFKRFGHVTVCGEGALIKTFLSPGHVAIGEEVE
;
A
#
# COMPACT_ATOMS: atom_id res chain seq x y z
N MET A 1 -16.36 8.22 4.03
CA MET A 1 -15.33 7.49 3.27
C MET A 1 -14.59 6.57 4.24
N PRO A 2 -14.18 5.38 3.79
CA PRO A 2 -13.46 4.48 4.67
C PRO A 2 -12.10 5.03 5.07
N GLU A 3 -11.63 4.61 6.23
CA GLU A 3 -10.36 5.00 6.79
C GLU A 3 -9.51 3.75 7.00
N ILE A 4 -8.28 3.78 6.52
CA ILE A 4 -7.36 2.67 6.73
C ILE A 4 -6.85 2.75 8.17
N GLN A 5 -6.94 1.64 8.89
CA GLN A 5 -6.40 1.53 10.23
C GLN A 5 -5.27 0.52 10.25
N ARG A 6 -4.32 0.75 11.13
CA ARG A 6 -3.16 -0.12 11.27
C ARG A 6 -3.57 -1.59 11.48
N ALA A 7 -4.69 -1.81 12.16
CA ALA A 7 -5.22 -3.17 12.39
C ALA A 7 -5.63 -3.86 11.09
N ASN A 8 -5.84 -3.11 10.00
CA ASN A 8 -6.18 -3.69 8.70
C ASN A 8 -4.97 -4.17 7.92
N LEU A 9 -3.76 -3.93 8.42
CA LEU A 9 -2.54 -4.43 7.81
C LEU A 9 -2.22 -5.80 8.38
N PHE A 10 -2.62 -6.84 7.66
CA PHE A 10 -2.42 -8.21 8.08
C PHE A 10 -0.93 -8.60 8.03
N PRO A 11 -0.48 -9.47 8.95
CA PRO A 11 0.92 -9.93 8.94
C PRO A 11 1.38 -10.51 7.61
N ALA A 12 0.49 -11.18 6.88
CA ALA A 12 0.81 -11.73 5.56
C ALA A 12 1.14 -10.63 4.55
N LEU A 13 0.41 -9.51 4.58
CA LEU A 13 0.69 -8.38 3.70
C LEU A 13 2.00 -7.71 4.05
N LEU A 14 2.29 -7.56 5.34
CA LEU A 14 3.54 -7.00 5.79
C LEU A 14 4.72 -7.89 5.37
N ALA A 15 4.60 -9.20 5.52
CA ALA A 15 5.62 -10.14 5.09
C ALA A 15 5.84 -10.04 3.57
N HIS A 16 4.78 -9.90 2.79
CA HIS A 16 4.86 -9.72 1.34
C HIS A 16 5.63 -8.45 0.98
N LEU A 17 5.37 -7.36 1.69
CA LEU A 17 6.08 -6.10 1.48
C LEU A 17 7.57 -6.23 1.83
N LEU A 18 7.88 -6.92 2.92
CA LEU A 18 9.27 -7.17 3.33
C LEU A 18 10.01 -8.04 2.31
N ASP A 19 9.34 -9.03 1.72
CA ASP A 19 9.92 -9.84 0.66
C ASP A 19 10.28 -8.97 -0.55
N ARG A 20 9.45 -8.00 -0.90
CA ARG A 20 9.73 -7.07 -1.99
C ARG A 20 10.97 -6.23 -1.72
N VAL A 21 11.15 -5.79 -0.47
CA VAL A 21 12.35 -5.06 -0.07
C VAL A 21 13.59 -5.96 -0.20
N ALA A 22 13.48 -7.21 0.22
CA ALA A 22 14.59 -8.18 0.13
C ALA A 22 14.98 -8.46 -1.32
N GLU A 23 14.01 -8.45 -2.23
CA GLU A 23 14.24 -8.64 -3.66
C GLU A 23 14.75 -7.36 -4.35
N ARG A 24 14.91 -6.28 -3.61
CA ARG A 24 15.36 -4.97 -4.10
C ARG A 24 14.40 -4.29 -5.07
N ASN A 25 13.15 -4.71 -5.10
CA ASN A 25 12.11 -4.05 -5.89
C ASN A 25 11.58 -2.80 -5.21
N ILE A 26 11.76 -2.71 -3.88
CA ILE A 26 11.29 -1.61 -3.04
C ILE A 26 12.45 -1.19 -2.14
N THR A 27 12.65 0.12 -1.97
CA THR A 27 13.68 0.62 -1.05
C THR A 27 13.14 0.72 0.37
N LYS A 28 14.05 0.86 1.34
CA LYS A 28 13.65 1.10 2.73
C LYS A 28 12.88 2.41 2.87
N ASP A 29 13.24 3.42 2.10
CA ASP A 29 12.54 4.70 2.12
C ASP A 29 11.09 4.53 1.67
N ASP A 30 10.86 3.74 0.63
CA ASP A 30 9.51 3.45 0.15
C ASP A 30 8.71 2.73 1.22
N LEU A 31 9.30 1.74 1.88
CA LEU A 31 8.67 1.02 2.98
C LEU A 31 8.28 1.97 4.10
N MET A 32 9.19 2.85 4.50
CA MET A 32 8.91 3.81 5.56
C MET A 32 7.79 4.77 5.19
N GLN A 33 7.73 5.22 3.95
CA GLN A 33 6.66 6.07 3.48
C GLN A 33 5.31 5.37 3.55
N VAL A 34 5.25 4.11 3.15
CA VAL A 34 4.01 3.31 3.23
C VAL A 34 3.54 3.18 4.67
N LEU A 35 4.45 2.78 5.57
CA LEU A 35 4.11 2.59 6.97
C LEU A 35 3.67 3.89 7.65
N HIS A 36 4.37 4.97 7.34
CA HIS A 36 4.03 6.28 7.89
C HIS A 36 2.64 6.74 7.42
N TRP A 37 2.33 6.49 6.15
CA TRP A 37 1.02 6.83 5.60
C TRP A 37 -0.10 6.03 6.31
N ILE A 38 0.12 4.72 6.50
CA ILE A 38 -0.86 3.86 7.18
C ILE A 38 -1.07 4.31 8.62
N GLU A 39 -0.02 4.70 9.32
CA GLU A 39 -0.11 5.16 10.70
C GLU A 39 -0.94 6.43 10.87
N GLY A 40 -1.06 7.22 9.80
CA GLY A 40 -1.90 8.41 9.80
C GLY A 40 -3.38 8.15 9.63
N ASN A 41 -3.81 6.89 9.59
CA ASN A 41 -5.21 6.49 9.38
C ASN A 41 -5.80 7.17 8.14
N PRO A 42 -5.22 6.96 6.96
CA PRO A 42 -5.62 7.69 5.76
C PRO A 42 -7.04 7.36 5.34
N ILE A 43 -7.72 8.35 4.79
CA ILE A 43 -9.06 8.19 4.24
C ILE A 43 -8.92 7.80 2.77
N VAL A 44 -9.65 6.77 2.35
CA VAL A 44 -9.56 6.21 1.02
C VAL A 44 -10.96 6.05 0.42
N PRO A 45 -11.07 5.90 -0.93
CA PRO A 45 -12.37 5.64 -1.57
C PRO A 45 -12.96 4.30 -1.13
N GLU A 46 -14.26 4.13 -1.30
CA GLU A 46 -14.94 2.89 -0.96
C GLU A 46 -14.67 1.75 -1.93
N GLY A 47 -14.42 2.07 -3.20
CA GLY A 47 -14.11 1.08 -4.22
C GLY A 47 -12.62 0.78 -4.31
N ASP A 48 -12.21 0.26 -5.46
CA ASP A 48 -10.80 -0.03 -5.71
C ASP A 48 -10.01 1.28 -5.77
N TRP A 49 -8.86 1.29 -5.14
CA TRP A 49 -7.96 2.44 -5.14
C TRP A 49 -6.51 1.99 -5.12
N PHE A 50 -5.61 2.89 -5.46
CA PHE A 50 -4.18 2.66 -5.34
C PHE A 50 -3.46 3.95 -4.99
N LYS A 51 -2.29 3.81 -4.36
CA LYS A 51 -1.41 4.95 -4.06
C LYS A 51 0.02 4.58 -4.41
N ARG A 52 0.66 5.47 -5.15
CA ARG A 52 2.05 5.27 -5.58
C ARG A 52 3.02 5.85 -4.57
N PHE A 53 4.02 5.05 -4.22
CA PHE A 53 5.16 5.46 -3.39
C PHE A 53 6.41 5.06 -4.16
N GLY A 54 7.16 5.99 -4.68
CA GLY A 54 8.42 5.66 -5.35
C GLY A 54 8.41 4.37 -6.17
N HIS A 55 8.94 3.29 -5.58
CA HIS A 55 9.06 1.99 -6.25
C HIS A 55 7.98 0.98 -5.86
N VAL A 56 6.97 1.39 -5.15
CA VAL A 56 5.87 0.51 -4.76
C VAL A 56 4.53 1.20 -4.93
N THR A 57 3.52 0.43 -5.31
CA THR A 57 2.14 0.91 -5.36
C THR A 57 1.31 0.07 -4.41
N VAL A 58 0.62 0.73 -3.48
CA VAL A 58 -0.30 0.06 -2.56
C VAL A 58 -1.68 0.05 -3.20
N CYS A 59 -2.29 -1.13 -3.26
CA CYS A 59 -3.64 -1.30 -3.81
C CYS A 59 -4.58 -1.76 -2.72
N GLY A 60 -5.80 -1.25 -2.75
CA GLY A 60 -6.81 -1.63 -1.78
C GLY A 60 -8.23 -1.48 -2.30
N GLU A 61 -9.17 -1.85 -1.46
CA GLU A 61 -10.59 -1.67 -1.69
C GLU A 61 -11.23 -1.25 -0.37
N GLY A 62 -11.79 -0.04 -0.34
CA GLY A 62 -12.27 0.51 0.91
C GLY A 62 -11.16 0.57 1.95
N ALA A 63 -11.45 0.16 3.17
CA ALA A 63 -10.48 0.16 4.26
C ALA A 63 -9.51 -1.02 4.22
N LEU A 64 -9.61 -1.89 3.21
CA LEU A 64 -8.81 -3.10 3.12
C LEU A 64 -7.66 -2.92 2.13
N ILE A 65 -6.43 -3.12 2.60
CA ILE A 65 -5.26 -3.16 1.73
C ILE A 65 -5.19 -4.56 1.12
N LYS A 66 -5.14 -4.63 -0.22
CA LYS A 66 -5.18 -5.91 -0.93
C LYS A 66 -3.81 -6.42 -1.32
N THR A 67 -2.95 -5.55 -1.86
CA THR A 67 -1.64 -5.98 -2.35
C THR A 67 -0.70 -4.80 -2.57
N PHE A 68 0.56 -5.12 -2.81
CA PHE A 68 1.60 -4.17 -3.17
C PHE A 68 2.14 -4.54 -4.55
N LEU A 69 2.27 -3.56 -5.43
CA LEU A 69 2.77 -3.78 -6.79
C LEU A 69 4.16 -3.18 -6.95
N SER A 70 5.01 -3.88 -7.69
CA SER A 70 6.33 -3.39 -8.09
C SER A 70 6.20 -2.40 -9.25
N PRO A 71 7.26 -1.61 -9.56
CA PRO A 71 7.24 -0.74 -10.73
C PRO A 71 6.95 -1.53 -12.00
N GLY A 72 6.20 -0.92 -12.92
CA GLY A 72 5.83 -1.53 -14.18
C GLY A 72 4.51 -2.29 -14.17
N HIS A 73 3.91 -2.51 -13.00
CA HIS A 73 2.59 -3.10 -12.91
C HIS A 73 1.51 -2.03 -13.01
N VAL A 74 0.41 -2.38 -13.67
CA VAL A 74 -0.73 -1.47 -13.82
C VAL A 74 -1.67 -1.64 -12.63
N ALA A 75 -1.93 -0.54 -11.93
CA ALA A 75 -2.89 -0.53 -10.84
C ALA A 75 -4.28 -0.19 -11.37
N ILE A 76 -5.31 -0.71 -10.70
CA ILE A 76 -6.71 -0.51 -11.08
C ILE A 76 -7.40 0.26 -9.97
N GLY A 77 -8.28 1.19 -10.37
CA GLY A 77 -9.09 1.96 -9.45
C GLY A 77 -8.72 3.43 -9.43
N GLU A 78 -9.15 4.12 -8.36
CA GLU A 78 -8.91 5.55 -8.20
C GLU A 78 -7.54 5.77 -7.54
N GLU A 79 -6.78 6.68 -8.10
CA GLU A 79 -5.48 7.03 -7.51
C GLU A 79 -5.67 7.91 -6.27
N VAL A 80 -5.09 7.49 -5.16
CA VAL A 80 -5.07 8.25 -3.91
C VAL A 80 -3.81 9.09 -3.87
N GLU A 81 -3.95 10.36 -3.58
CA GLU A 81 -2.83 11.29 -3.48
C GLU A 81 -2.34 11.48 -2.05
#